data_10bcdaa11097b9ace397455d146385d6
#
_entry.id   10bcdaa11097b9ace397455d146385d6
#
_cell.length_a   1.000
_cell.length_b   1.000
_cell.length_c   1.000
_cell.angle_alpha   90.00
_cell.angle_beta   90.00
_cell.angle_gamma   90.00
#
_symmetry.space_group_name_H-M   'P 1'
#
loop_
_entity.id
_entity.type
_entity.pdbx_description
1 polymer ?
#
loop_
_entity_poly.entity_id
_entity_poly.type
_entity_poly.pdbx_seq_one_letter_code
_entity_poly.pdbx_strand_id
1 'polypeptide(L)' 'MTMRELSKGYYASAEALNRRMVQLRAQLRRETDPAASSRLRSRLAELDPLLREMRALYLVTARYYDRGYHKNGSYCF' A
#
# COMPACT_ATOMS: atom_id res chain seq x y z
N MET A 1 9.60 -16.78 9.80
CA MET A 1 9.61 -15.47 9.15
C MET A 1 9.86 -14.37 10.15
N THR A 2 10.79 -13.50 9.87
CA THR A 2 11.11 -12.43 10.80
C THR A 2 10.23 -11.21 10.54
N MET A 3 10.21 -10.29 11.49
CA MET A 3 9.46 -9.06 11.30
C MET A 3 9.99 -8.25 10.13
N ARG A 4 11.29 -8.35 9.89
CA ARG A 4 11.90 -7.67 8.76
C ARG A 4 11.39 -8.23 7.44
N GLU A 5 11.26 -9.54 7.34
CA GLU A 5 10.76 -10.18 6.15
C GLU A 5 9.29 -9.85 5.93
N LEU A 6 8.50 -9.82 7.02
CA LEU A 6 7.11 -9.43 6.93
C LEU A 6 6.98 -8.01 6.43
N SER A 7 7.81 -7.11 6.96
CA SER A 7 7.78 -5.72 6.55
C SER A 7 8.06 -5.58 5.06
N LYS A 8 9.05 -6.29 4.56
CA LYS A 8 9.36 -6.24 3.14
C LYS A 8 8.20 -6.78 2.29
N GLY A 9 7.55 -7.83 2.77
CA GLY A 9 6.40 -8.39 2.07
C GLY A 9 5.25 -7.40 1.96
N TYR A 10 4.96 -6.73 3.06
CA TYR A 10 3.89 -5.72 3.05
C TYR A 10 4.25 -4.54 2.16
N TYR A 11 5.50 -4.15 2.17
CA TYR A 11 5.95 -3.06 1.32
C TYR A 11 5.80 -3.42 -0.16
N ALA A 12 6.22 -4.63 -0.53
CA ALA A 12 6.10 -5.08 -1.91
C ALA A 12 4.65 -5.16 -2.36
N SER A 13 3.76 -5.62 -1.46
CA SER A 13 2.33 -5.68 -1.76
C SER A 13 1.75 -4.29 -1.94
N ALA A 14 2.15 -3.35 -1.10
CA ALA A 14 1.67 -1.97 -1.22
C ALA A 14 2.14 -1.35 -2.53
N GLU A 15 3.37 -1.63 -2.93
CA GLU A 15 3.90 -1.12 -4.19
C GLU A 15 3.14 -1.67 -5.38
N ALA A 16 2.85 -2.97 -5.36
CA ALA A 16 2.10 -3.60 -6.44
C ALA A 16 0.71 -3.03 -6.55
N LEU A 17 0.04 -2.83 -5.40
CA LEU A 17 -1.29 -2.23 -5.39
C LEU A 17 -1.24 -0.79 -5.89
N ASN A 18 -0.24 -0.05 -5.47
CA ASN A 18 -0.12 1.34 -5.89
C ASN A 18 0.07 1.45 -7.41
N ARG A 19 0.91 0.59 -7.98
CA ARG A 19 1.13 0.58 -9.42
C ARG A 19 -0.17 0.25 -10.15
N ARG A 20 -0.93 -0.72 -9.63
CA ARG A 20 -2.20 -1.08 -10.24
C ARG A 20 -3.17 0.09 -10.21
N MET A 21 -3.22 0.80 -9.09
CA MET A 21 -4.11 1.96 -8.96
C MET A 21 -3.71 3.08 -9.89
N VAL A 22 -2.41 3.30 -10.08
CA VAL A 22 -1.94 4.32 -11.02
C VAL A 22 -2.38 3.96 -12.44
N GLN A 23 -2.28 2.69 -12.81
CA GLN A 23 -2.71 2.24 -14.13
C GLN A 23 -4.22 2.45 -14.31
N LEU A 24 -5.00 2.12 -13.27
CA LEU A 24 -6.44 2.28 -13.35
C LEU A 24 -6.84 3.75 -13.45
N ARG A 25 -6.15 4.62 -12.72
CA ARG A 25 -6.42 6.06 -12.82
C ARG A 25 -6.09 6.59 -14.20
N ALA A 26 -5.01 6.09 -14.81
CA ALA A 26 -4.66 6.50 -16.15
C ALA A 26 -5.71 6.04 -17.16
N GLN A 27 -6.21 4.81 -16.98
CA GLN A 27 -7.29 4.32 -17.84
C GLN A 27 -8.55 5.16 -17.66
N LEU A 28 -8.86 5.52 -16.43
CA LEU A 28 -10.05 6.31 -16.15
C LEU A 28 -9.98 7.67 -16.83
N ARG A 29 -8.81 8.29 -16.84
CA ARG A 29 -8.67 9.58 -17.50
C ARG A 29 -8.88 9.52 -18.99
N ARG A 30 -8.60 8.37 -19.60
CA ARG A 30 -8.78 8.20 -21.04
C ARG A 30 -10.12 7.61 -21.42
N GLU A 31 -10.86 7.13 -20.43
CA GLU A 31 -12.12 6.45 -20.71
C GLU A 31 -13.23 7.46 -20.93
N THR A 32 -13.96 7.28 -22.03
CA THR A 32 -15.06 8.17 -22.37
C THR A 32 -16.41 7.52 -22.11
N ASP A 33 -16.46 6.21 -21.95
CA ASP A 33 -17.71 5.50 -21.71
C ASP A 33 -18.07 5.59 -20.22
N PRO A 34 -19.26 6.15 -19.89
CA PRO A 34 -19.64 6.30 -18.47
C PRO A 34 -19.72 4.98 -17.72
N ALA A 35 -20.16 3.91 -18.37
CA ALA A 35 -20.26 2.62 -17.69
C ALA A 35 -18.88 2.07 -17.37
N ALA A 36 -17.94 2.19 -18.30
CA ALA A 36 -16.57 1.75 -18.07
C ALA A 36 -15.90 2.61 -17.01
N SER A 37 -16.13 3.92 -17.03
CA SER A 37 -15.61 4.83 -16.02
C SER A 37 -16.11 4.46 -14.64
N SER A 38 -17.38 4.11 -14.54
CA SER A 38 -17.97 3.72 -13.26
C SER A 38 -17.31 2.45 -12.72
N ARG A 39 -17.06 1.48 -13.60
CA ARG A 39 -16.40 0.25 -13.19
C ARG A 39 -14.97 0.51 -12.72
N LEU A 40 -14.26 1.39 -13.39
CA LEU A 40 -12.90 1.75 -12.99
C LEU A 40 -12.88 2.44 -11.63
N ARG A 41 -13.83 3.34 -11.41
CA ARG A 41 -13.92 4.01 -10.11
C ARG A 41 -14.24 3.01 -9.00
N SER A 42 -15.13 2.07 -9.26
CA SER A 42 -15.45 1.05 -8.27
C SER A 42 -14.25 0.20 -7.93
N ARG A 43 -13.46 -0.15 -8.96
CA ARG A 43 -12.27 -0.94 -8.73
C ARG A 43 -11.26 -0.17 -7.89
N LEU A 44 -11.08 1.11 -8.18
CA LEU A 44 -10.17 1.94 -7.38
C LEU A 44 -10.63 2.05 -5.95
N ALA A 45 -11.95 2.20 -5.75
CA ALA A 45 -12.50 2.28 -4.40
C ALA A 45 -12.28 0.98 -3.62
N GLU A 46 -12.31 -0.16 -4.31
CA GLU A 46 -12.04 -1.44 -3.68
C GLU A 46 -10.57 -1.60 -3.29
N LEU A 47 -9.69 -1.10 -4.13
CA LEU A 47 -8.25 -1.26 -3.90
C LEU A 47 -7.69 -0.28 -2.87
N ASP A 48 -8.30 0.88 -2.74
CA ASP A 48 -7.79 1.90 -1.84
C ASP A 48 -7.67 1.44 -0.38
N PRO A 49 -8.70 0.83 0.22
CA PRO A 49 -8.54 0.36 1.59
C PRO A 49 -7.51 -0.75 1.73
N LEU A 50 -7.34 -1.57 0.69
CA LEU A 50 -6.31 -2.60 0.73
C LEU A 50 -4.92 -1.99 0.76
N LEU A 51 -4.71 -0.96 -0.04
CA LEU A 51 -3.43 -0.27 -0.05
C LEU A 51 -3.15 0.37 1.30
N ARG A 52 -4.14 1.02 1.88
CA ARG A 52 -3.99 1.63 3.19
C ARG A 52 -3.64 0.60 4.25
N GLU A 53 -4.29 -0.55 4.19
CA GLU A 53 -4.05 -1.61 5.13
C GLU A 53 -2.63 -2.17 4.98
N MET A 54 -2.19 -2.37 3.75
CA MET A 54 -0.83 -2.86 3.51
C MET A 54 0.21 -1.88 4.00
N ARG A 55 -0.02 -0.58 3.78
CA ARG A 55 0.89 0.44 4.27
C ARG A 55 0.93 0.50 5.78
N ALA A 56 -0.24 0.37 6.41
CA ALA A 56 -0.30 0.37 7.86
C ALA A 56 0.44 -0.83 8.44
N LEU A 57 0.26 -2.00 7.84
CA LEU A 57 0.96 -3.20 8.28
C LEU A 57 2.46 -3.07 8.09
N TYR A 58 2.87 -2.50 6.96
CA TYR A 58 4.28 -2.27 6.72
C TYR A 58 4.88 -1.36 7.80
N LEU A 59 4.19 -0.26 8.10
CA LEU A 59 4.70 0.68 9.09
C LEU A 59 4.77 0.06 10.48
N VAL A 60 3.77 -0.73 10.84
CA VAL A 60 3.75 -1.37 12.14
C VAL A 60 4.89 -2.37 12.26
N THR A 61 5.07 -3.23 11.26
CA THR A 61 6.12 -4.23 11.33
C THR A 61 7.50 -3.62 11.25
N ALA A 62 7.67 -2.60 10.43
CA ALA A 62 8.96 -1.93 10.31
C ALA A 62 9.30 -1.21 11.60
N ARG A 63 8.31 -0.56 12.21
CA ARG A 63 8.52 0.16 13.45
C ARG A 63 8.83 -0.80 14.59
N TYR A 64 8.16 -1.93 14.61
CA TYR A 64 8.43 -2.94 15.63
C TYR A 64 9.87 -3.45 15.51
N TYR A 65 10.31 -3.69 14.30
CA TYR A 65 11.67 -4.15 14.05
C TYR A 65 12.69 -3.09 14.49
N ASP A 66 12.43 -1.84 14.11
CA ASP A 66 13.33 -0.75 14.48
C ASP A 66 13.40 -0.58 15.98
N ARG A 67 12.28 -0.67 16.64
CA ARG A 67 12.26 -0.49 18.08
C ARG A 67 13.02 -1.60 18.78
N GLY A 68 12.92 -2.82 18.31
CA GLY A 68 13.69 -3.89 18.89
C GLY A 68 15.14 -3.77 18.62
N TYR A 69 15.50 -3.13 17.53
CA TYR A 69 16.88 -2.99 17.14
C TYR A 69 17.52 -1.76 17.74
N HIS A 70 16.80 -0.65 17.75
CA HIS A 70 17.31 0.58 18.30
C HIS A 70 16.66 0.84 19.58
N LYS A 71 16.94 0.06 20.58
CA LYS A 71 16.28 0.31 21.75
C LYS A 71 16.62 1.52 22.40
N ASN A 72 17.59 2.15 22.15
CA ASN A 72 17.88 3.41 22.75
C ASN A 72 17.01 4.43 22.13
N GLY A 73 16.27 4.15 21.30
CA GLY A 73 15.33 4.95 20.83
C GLY A 73 15.58 6.14 20.35
N SER A 74 16.49 6.35 20.32
CA SER A 74 16.79 7.54 20.04
C SER A 74 16.08 7.93 18.90
N TYR A 75 15.80 7.56 18.28
CA TYR A 75 15.33 7.97 17.29
C TYR A 75 14.27 8.28 17.29
N CYS A 76 14.10 8.70 17.24
CA CYS A 76 13.32 9.08 17.28
C CYS A 76 12.67 9.29 16.28
N PHE A 77 12.19 9.38 15.87
CA PHE A 77 11.55 9.63 14.93
C PHE A 77 10.54 9.84 15.20
#